data_c54658ee81e9ae216577b521785a66a3
#
_entry.id   c54658ee81e9ae216577b521785a66a3
#
_cell.length_a   1.000
_cell.length_b   1.000
_cell.length_c   1.000
_cell.angle_alpha   90.00
_cell.angle_beta   90.00
_cell.angle_gamma   90.00
#
_symmetry.space_group_name_H-M   'P 1'
#
loop_
_entity.id
_entity.type
_entity.pdbx_description
1 polymer ?
#
loop_
_entity_poly.entity_id
_entity_poly.type
_entity_poly.pdbx_seq_one_letter_code
_entity_poly.pdbx_strand_id
1 'polypeptide(L)'
;MNLLVLVVDDEPDVEQLFRQQFRRDLRADRFTMEFAQSAPIALQRITDAGDRSLILILSDINMPGMSGLELLPKAKALRPDVPVIMITAYGDAETKRKALEKGAEALLTKPIDFGTLRSEIDMRIERGA
;
A
#
# COMPACT_ATOMS: atom_id res chain seq x y z
N MET A 1 -0.57 -18.43 8.50
CA MET A 1 0.41 -17.62 7.76
C MET A 1 0.15 -16.16 8.03
N ASN A 2 1.19 -15.41 8.32
CA ASN A 2 1.05 -13.99 8.71
C ASN A 2 1.18 -13.08 7.49
N LEU A 3 0.03 -12.77 6.87
CA LEU A 3 -0.02 -11.90 5.70
C LEU A 3 0.00 -10.44 6.14
N LEU A 4 0.79 -9.62 5.47
CA LEU A 4 1.00 -8.23 5.84
C LEU A 4 0.63 -7.30 4.68
N VAL A 5 -0.14 -6.26 5.00
CA VAL A 5 -0.41 -5.12 4.11
C VAL A 5 0.28 -3.89 4.72
N LEU A 6 1.11 -3.22 3.93
CA LEU A 6 1.77 -1.99 4.37
C LEU A 6 1.06 -0.80 3.75
N VAL A 7 0.66 0.16 4.59
CA VAL A 7 -0.01 1.39 4.15
C VAL A 7 0.93 2.58 4.41
N VAL A 8 1.20 3.35 3.37
CA VAL A 8 2.10 4.51 3.44
C VAL A 8 1.30 5.77 3.18
N ASP A 9 1.18 6.63 4.18
CA ASP A 9 0.46 7.90 4.06
C ASP A 9 0.94 8.81 5.18
N ASP A 10 1.17 10.08 4.88
CA ASP A 10 1.66 11.05 5.85
C ASP A 10 0.56 11.60 6.78
N GLU A 11 -0.71 11.35 6.47
CA GLU A 11 -1.82 11.78 7.32
C GLU A 11 -2.02 10.82 8.49
N PRO A 12 -1.90 11.28 9.73
CA PRO A 12 -2.00 10.38 10.89
C PRO A 12 -3.37 9.73 11.05
N ASP A 13 -4.44 10.35 10.53
CA ASP A 13 -5.79 9.82 10.66
C ASP A 13 -6.04 8.60 9.78
N VAL A 14 -5.18 8.34 8.80
CA VAL A 14 -5.34 7.24 7.85
C VAL A 14 -5.27 5.89 8.56
N GLU A 15 -4.35 5.74 9.50
CA GLU A 15 -4.24 4.48 10.24
C GLU A 15 -5.55 4.11 10.93
N GLN A 16 -6.14 5.07 11.64
CA GLN A 16 -7.39 4.85 12.36
C GLN A 16 -8.52 4.49 11.40
N LEU A 17 -8.59 5.19 10.28
CA LEU A 17 -9.63 4.94 9.28
C LEU A 17 -9.51 3.53 8.69
N PHE A 18 -8.30 3.13 8.31
CA PHE A 18 -8.07 1.80 7.75
C PHE A 18 -8.36 0.70 8.77
N ARG A 19 -7.93 0.89 10.03
CA ARG A 19 -8.20 -0.10 11.08
C ARG A 19 -9.69 -0.26 11.34
N GLN A 20 -10.45 0.83 11.24
CA GLN A 20 -11.90 0.79 11.40
C GLN A 20 -12.56 0.08 10.22
N GLN A 21 -12.16 0.40 9.00
CA GLN A 21 -12.76 -0.19 7.79
C GLN A 21 -12.46 -1.69 7.66
N PHE A 22 -11.30 -2.13 8.13
CA PHE A 22 -10.89 -3.53 8.03
C PHE A 22 -10.93 -4.25 9.38
N ARG A 23 -11.69 -3.72 10.34
CA ARG A 23 -11.73 -4.23 11.71
C ARG A 23 -12.05 -5.72 11.78
N ARG A 24 -13.02 -6.19 11.00
CA ARG A 24 -13.42 -7.61 11.02
C ARG A 24 -12.31 -8.51 10.48
N ASP A 25 -11.67 -8.08 9.40
CA ASP A 25 -10.58 -8.84 8.79
C ASP A 25 -9.38 -8.95 9.72
N LEU A 26 -9.06 -7.85 10.41
CA LEU A 26 -7.94 -7.82 11.34
C LEU A 26 -8.21 -8.67 12.58
N ARG A 27 -9.44 -8.65 13.08
CA ARG A 27 -9.84 -9.48 14.23
C ARG A 27 -9.84 -10.98 13.89
N ALA A 28 -10.17 -11.30 12.64
CA ALA A 28 -10.19 -12.69 12.17
C ALA A 28 -8.79 -13.17 11.74
N ASP A 29 -7.77 -12.36 11.91
CA ASP A 29 -6.39 -12.67 11.53
C ASP A 29 -6.24 -13.05 10.05
N ARG A 30 -7.09 -12.47 9.17
CA ARG A 30 -6.96 -12.69 7.74
C ARG A 30 -5.68 -12.07 7.21
N PHE A 31 -5.29 -10.93 7.75
CA PHE A 31 -4.03 -10.24 7.48
C PHE A 31 -3.76 -9.24 8.60
N THR A 32 -2.54 -8.74 8.64
CA THR A 32 -2.18 -7.61 9.52
C THR A 32 -1.89 -6.40 8.66
N MET A 33 -2.05 -5.20 9.25
CA MET A 33 -1.71 -3.95 8.61
C MET A 33 -0.65 -3.22 9.42
N GLU A 34 0.38 -2.73 8.73
CA GLU A 34 1.34 -1.80 9.30
C GLU A 34 1.27 -0.48 8.56
N PHE A 35 1.65 0.59 9.22
CA PHE A 35 1.51 1.94 8.70
C PHE A 35 2.84 2.67 8.77
N ALA A 36 3.17 3.41 7.70
CA ALA A 36 4.35 4.25 7.64
C ALA A 36 3.90 5.65 7.23
N GLN A 37 4.35 6.67 7.96
CA GLN A 37 3.95 8.05 7.72
C GLN A 37 4.90 8.79 6.78
N SER A 38 5.90 8.11 6.25
CA SER A 38 6.82 8.68 5.27
C SER A 38 7.42 7.57 4.43
N ALA A 39 8.00 7.97 3.29
CA ALA A 39 8.64 7.01 2.40
C ALA A 39 9.89 6.37 3.03
N PRO A 40 10.77 7.11 3.72
CA PRO A 40 11.90 6.46 4.40
C PRO A 40 11.47 5.44 5.45
N ILE A 41 10.43 5.74 6.23
CA ILE A 41 9.89 4.79 7.20
C ILE A 41 9.33 3.56 6.48
N ALA A 42 8.65 3.78 5.36
CA ALA A 42 8.12 2.66 4.57
C ALA A 42 9.24 1.74 4.09
N LEU A 43 10.33 2.29 3.58
CA LEU A 43 11.47 1.48 3.13
C LEU A 43 12.07 0.67 4.28
N GLN A 44 12.15 1.27 5.46
CA GLN A 44 12.64 0.57 6.65
C GLN A 44 11.71 -0.58 7.03
N ARG A 45 10.40 -0.37 6.98
CA ARG A 45 9.43 -1.43 7.29
C ARG A 45 9.46 -2.56 6.28
N ILE A 46 9.67 -2.25 5.00
CA ILE A 46 9.82 -3.27 3.96
C ILE A 46 11.05 -4.13 4.24
N THR A 47 12.16 -3.49 4.59
CA THR A 47 13.39 -4.19 4.94
C THR A 47 13.21 -5.04 6.20
N ASP A 48 12.57 -4.49 7.23
CA ASP A 48 12.35 -5.18 8.50
C ASP A 48 11.33 -6.30 8.39
N ALA A 49 10.48 -6.29 7.37
CA ALA A 49 9.50 -7.36 7.17
C ALA A 49 10.19 -8.70 6.93
N GLY A 50 11.38 -8.68 6.32
CA GLY A 50 12.16 -9.89 6.12
C GLY A 50 11.37 -10.97 5.40
N ASP A 51 11.22 -12.12 6.05
CA ASP A 51 10.52 -13.28 5.48
C ASP A 51 9.00 -13.24 5.67
N ARG A 52 8.46 -12.19 6.29
CA ARG A 52 7.01 -12.06 6.44
C ARG A 52 6.35 -11.95 5.07
N SER A 53 5.15 -12.49 4.96
CA SER A 53 4.40 -12.48 3.70
C SER A 53 3.78 -11.09 3.46
N LEU A 54 4.60 -10.18 2.96
CA LEU A 54 4.13 -8.86 2.53
C LEU A 54 3.40 -9.05 1.20
N ILE A 55 2.07 -8.85 1.21
CA ILE A 55 1.25 -9.17 0.04
C ILE A 55 0.86 -7.95 -0.77
N LEU A 56 0.95 -6.75 -0.18
CA LEU A 56 0.53 -5.53 -0.85
C LEU A 56 1.11 -4.32 -0.15
N ILE A 57 1.53 -3.34 -0.93
CA ILE A 57 1.91 -2.01 -0.46
C ILE A 57 0.92 -1.01 -1.04
N LEU A 58 0.29 -0.22 -0.18
CA LEU A 58 -0.59 0.90 -0.57
C LEU A 58 0.14 2.18 -0.22
N SER A 59 0.34 3.07 -1.17
CA SER A 59 1.08 4.31 -0.92
C SER A 59 0.39 5.53 -1.50
N ASP A 60 0.26 6.56 -0.66
CA ASP A 60 -0.10 7.89 -1.15
C ASP A 60 1.01 8.43 -2.05
N ILE A 61 0.65 9.17 -3.07
CA ILE A 61 1.62 9.81 -3.96
C ILE A 61 2.16 11.09 -3.33
N ASN A 62 1.27 11.92 -2.78
CA ASN A 62 1.65 13.25 -2.31
C ASN A 62 2.06 13.22 -0.85
N MET A 63 3.36 13.09 -0.60
CA MET A 63 3.95 13.11 0.73
C MET A 63 5.11 14.09 0.74
N PRO A 64 5.34 14.81 1.87
CA PRO A 64 6.50 15.70 1.96
C PRO A 64 7.81 14.92 1.91
N GLY A 65 8.84 15.54 1.35
CA GLY A 65 10.11 14.88 1.14
C GLY A 65 10.03 13.93 -0.05
N MET A 66 10.25 12.64 0.18
CA MET A 66 10.13 11.64 -0.88
C MET A 66 8.66 11.34 -1.17
N SER A 67 8.24 11.53 -2.42
CA SER A 67 6.87 11.24 -2.84
C SER A 67 6.65 9.74 -3.01
N GLY A 68 5.38 9.35 -3.15
CA GLY A 68 5.04 7.96 -3.43
C GLY A 68 5.60 7.49 -4.78
N LEU A 69 5.65 8.37 -5.78
CA LEU A 69 6.22 8.02 -7.09
C LEU A 69 7.72 7.80 -7.01
N GLU A 70 8.42 8.49 -6.11
CA GLU A 70 9.84 8.27 -5.86
C GLU A 70 10.08 7.00 -5.03
N LEU A 71 9.16 6.72 -4.09
CA LEU A 71 9.23 5.50 -3.28
C LEU A 71 9.07 4.25 -4.12
N LEU A 72 8.18 4.29 -5.10
CA LEU A 72 7.76 3.11 -5.87
C LEU A 72 8.92 2.30 -6.46
N PRO A 73 9.86 2.90 -7.23
CA PRO A 73 10.97 2.10 -7.76
C PRO A 73 11.89 1.55 -6.66
N LYS A 74 12.03 2.27 -5.55
CA LYS A 74 12.85 1.80 -4.43
C LYS A 74 12.20 0.61 -3.73
N ALA A 75 10.89 0.64 -3.54
CA ALA A 75 10.14 -0.47 -2.96
C ALA A 75 10.19 -1.70 -3.87
N LYS A 76 10.03 -1.49 -5.18
CA LYS A 76 10.12 -2.58 -6.15
C LYS A 76 11.52 -3.19 -6.24
N ALA A 77 12.56 -2.38 -6.00
CA ALA A 77 13.93 -2.90 -5.95
C ALA A 77 14.14 -3.80 -4.74
N LEU A 78 13.54 -3.47 -3.59
CA LEU A 78 13.64 -4.28 -2.38
C LEU A 78 12.77 -5.55 -2.46
N ARG A 79 11.57 -5.43 -2.99
CA ARG A 79 10.62 -6.53 -3.09
C ARG A 79 9.92 -6.49 -4.44
N PRO A 80 10.58 -7.00 -5.50
CA PRO A 80 9.98 -7.00 -6.84
C PRO A 80 8.75 -7.88 -6.97
N ASP A 81 8.56 -8.81 -6.05
CA ASP A 81 7.42 -9.73 -6.00
C ASP A 81 6.17 -9.11 -5.40
N VAL A 82 6.28 -7.96 -4.71
CA VAL A 82 5.16 -7.37 -3.99
C VAL A 82 4.47 -6.31 -4.84
N PRO A 83 3.16 -6.43 -5.08
CA PRO A 83 2.43 -5.40 -5.82
C PRO A 83 2.31 -4.10 -5.02
N VAL A 84 2.38 -2.97 -5.73
CA VAL A 84 2.20 -1.65 -5.14
C VAL A 84 1.01 -0.98 -5.81
N ILE A 85 0.06 -0.52 -5.02
CA ILE A 85 -1.07 0.28 -5.49
C ILE A 85 -0.86 1.71 -4.98
N MET A 86 -0.92 2.67 -5.90
CA MET A 86 -0.80 4.07 -5.56
C MET A 86 -2.17 4.67 -5.27
N ILE A 87 -2.21 5.63 -4.35
CA ILE A 87 -3.44 6.33 -3.98
C ILE A 87 -3.16 7.82 -4.11
N THR A 88 -4.08 8.56 -4.74
CA THR A 88 -3.89 9.99 -4.95
C THR A 88 -5.23 10.73 -4.97
N ALA A 89 -5.20 12.02 -4.58
CA ALA A 89 -6.32 12.92 -4.79
C ALA A 89 -6.42 13.38 -6.25
N TYR A 90 -5.36 13.18 -7.03
CA TYR A 90 -5.25 13.66 -8.41
C TYR A 90 -5.12 12.48 -9.37
N GLY A 91 -6.26 11.93 -9.78
CA GLY A 91 -6.28 10.74 -10.64
C GLY A 91 -6.27 11.05 -12.13
N ASP A 92 -5.48 12.05 -12.56
CA ASP A 92 -5.41 12.37 -13.99
C ASP A 92 -4.64 11.31 -14.77
N ALA A 93 -4.79 11.36 -16.10
CA ALA A 93 -4.19 10.36 -16.98
C ALA A 93 -2.66 10.37 -16.91
N GLU A 94 -2.05 11.55 -16.73
CA GLU A 94 -0.59 11.68 -16.65
C GLU A 94 -0.04 11.04 -15.37
N THR A 95 -0.68 11.28 -14.23
CA THR A 95 -0.28 10.67 -12.96
C THR A 95 -0.41 9.16 -13.02
N LYS A 96 -1.53 8.68 -13.58
CA LYS A 96 -1.74 7.24 -13.74
C LYS A 96 -0.68 6.61 -14.64
N ARG A 97 -0.36 7.26 -15.75
CA ARG A 97 0.66 6.77 -16.68
C ARG A 97 2.01 6.65 -15.99
N LYS A 98 2.41 7.69 -15.25
CA LYS A 98 3.69 7.68 -14.51
C LYS A 98 3.74 6.57 -13.48
N ALA A 99 2.65 6.38 -12.73
CA ALA A 99 2.60 5.32 -11.72
C ALA A 99 2.76 3.94 -12.35
N LEU A 100 2.02 3.68 -13.41
CA LEU A 100 2.09 2.37 -14.09
C LEU A 100 3.46 2.14 -14.73
N GLU A 101 4.07 3.16 -15.33
CA GLU A 101 5.42 3.06 -15.90
C GLU A 101 6.47 2.73 -14.85
N LYS A 102 6.30 3.22 -13.63
CA LYS A 102 7.24 2.98 -12.53
C LYS A 102 6.99 1.65 -11.82
N GLY A 103 5.97 0.91 -12.23
CA GLY A 103 5.72 -0.43 -11.71
C GLY A 103 4.54 -0.57 -10.77
N ALA A 104 3.71 0.45 -10.63
CA ALA A 104 2.47 0.33 -9.84
C ALA A 104 1.51 -0.63 -10.56
N GLU A 105 0.80 -1.43 -9.79
CA GLU A 105 -0.18 -2.34 -10.34
C GLU A 105 -1.49 -1.62 -10.64
N ALA A 106 -1.81 -0.59 -9.86
CA ALA A 106 -3.03 0.19 -10.03
C ALA A 106 -2.88 1.57 -9.38
N LEU A 107 -3.78 2.47 -9.73
CA LEU A 107 -3.91 3.77 -9.10
C LEU A 107 -5.37 3.95 -8.66
N LEU A 108 -5.56 4.23 -7.38
CA LEU A 108 -6.88 4.53 -6.82
C LEU A 108 -6.95 6.02 -6.49
N THR A 109 -8.11 6.63 -6.68
CA THR A 109 -8.31 8.04 -6.36
C THR A 109 -9.04 8.20 -5.04
N LYS A 110 -8.72 9.27 -4.31
CA LYS A 110 -9.44 9.64 -3.08
C LYS A 110 -10.74 10.35 -3.45
N PRO A 111 -11.82 10.16 -2.68
CA PRO A 111 -11.91 9.32 -1.48
C PRO A 111 -11.84 7.83 -1.83
N ILE A 112 -11.20 7.06 -0.97
CA ILE A 112 -10.99 5.64 -1.22
C ILE A 112 -12.32 4.89 -1.19
N ASP A 113 -12.58 4.09 -2.21
CA ASP A 113 -13.66 3.12 -2.20
C ASP A 113 -13.14 1.86 -1.51
N PHE A 114 -13.51 1.69 -0.24
CA PHE A 114 -13.01 0.57 0.55
C PHE A 114 -13.52 -0.78 0.06
N GLY A 115 -14.64 -0.82 -0.65
CA GLY A 115 -15.12 -2.04 -1.30
C GLY A 115 -14.16 -2.49 -2.39
N THR A 116 -13.74 -1.56 -3.25
CA THR A 116 -12.75 -1.83 -4.30
C THR A 116 -11.43 -2.27 -3.69
N LEU A 117 -10.97 -1.56 -2.66
CA LEU A 117 -9.71 -1.89 -2.00
C LEU A 117 -9.78 -3.27 -1.34
N ARG A 118 -10.89 -3.62 -0.71
CA ARG A 118 -11.08 -4.94 -0.11
C ARG A 118 -10.95 -6.04 -1.18
N SER A 119 -11.54 -5.83 -2.36
CA SER A 119 -11.44 -6.78 -3.46
C SER A 119 -10.01 -6.97 -3.91
N GLU A 120 -9.24 -5.87 -3.97
CA GLU A 120 -7.82 -5.92 -4.32
C GLU A 120 -7.00 -6.72 -3.29
N ILE A 121 -7.29 -6.51 -2.01
CA ILE A 121 -6.61 -7.25 -0.93
C ILE A 121 -6.99 -8.73 -0.98
N ASP A 122 -8.28 -9.03 -1.13
CA ASP A 122 -8.76 -10.42 -1.18
C ASP A 122 -8.10 -11.20 -2.32
N MET A 123 -7.94 -10.56 -3.48
CA MET A 123 -7.31 -11.19 -4.63
C MET A 123 -5.86 -11.58 -4.32
N ARG A 124 -5.14 -10.75 -3.59
CA ARG A 124 -3.75 -11.02 -3.23
C ARG A 124 -3.63 -12.05 -2.13
N ILE A 125 -4.57 -12.09 -1.21
CA ILE A 125 -4.63 -13.15 -0.20
C ILE A 125 -4.78 -14.51 -0.89
N GLU A 126 -5.67 -14.62 -1.85
CA GLU A 126 -5.88 -15.86 -2.61
C GLU A 126 -4.62 -16.29 -3.36
N ARG A 127 -3.91 -15.33 -3.96
CA ARG A 127 -2.66 -15.62 -4.68
C ARG A 127 -1.52 -16.01 -3.73
N GLY A 128 -1.50 -15.40 -2.53
CA GLY A 128 -0.45 -15.66 -1.55
C GLY A 128 -0.65 -16.91 -0.71
N ALA A 129 -1.85 -17.44 -0.75
CA ALA A 129 -2.18 -18.68 -0.03
C ALA A 129 -1.83 -19.88 -0.89
#